data_e1012970a1d2f4297806b717c2462ddb
#
_entry.id   e1012970a1d2f4297806b717c2462ddb
#
_cell.length_a   1.000
_cell.length_b   1.000
_cell.length_c   1.000
_cell.angle_alpha   90.00
_cell.angle_beta   90.00
_cell.angle_gamma   90.00
#
_symmetry.space_group_name_H-M   'P 1'
#
loop_
_entity.id
_entity.type
_entity.pdbx_description
1 polymer ?
#
loop_
_entity_poly.entity_id
_entity_poly.type
_entity_poly.pdbx_seq_one_letter_code
_entity_poly.pdbx_strand_id
1 'polypeptide(L)'
;PKLAAGQAESVLDPHAGIKRTAEFQLSEGCQLPQEMSPHRFDARVHLLQQFDTARPMLDRAAEIGNYNDHQQRALSMIGSNQIRKALDVGHETDAMRDRYGMTLFGQSMLAARRLVEAGARFVSVFWDPFGPHGASVWDTHSNHFPRLKNYLLPVFDQSYSALITDLDDRGMLDETLVLCTSEHGRTPQIDSGPVGGARHHWSRAYSSVFAGGGMARGRVVGETDAIAGDVVDTPISPKDMQATAYHLLGFDETATIPDPQGRPHPIAGDGRVRPELLG
;
A
#
# COMPACT_ATOMS: atom_id res chain seq x y z
N PRO A 1 -2.30 -1.92 -13.69
CA PRO A 1 -2.59 -0.83 -14.62
C PRO A 1 -2.37 -1.30 -16.05
N LYS A 2 -3.37 -1.18 -16.93
CA LYS A 2 -3.17 -1.35 -18.37
C LYS A 2 -2.50 -0.09 -18.87
N LEU A 3 -1.22 -0.16 -19.17
CA LEU A 3 -0.51 0.89 -19.89
C LEU A 3 -1.04 0.92 -21.33
N ALA A 4 -1.21 2.12 -21.91
CA ALA A 4 -1.82 2.29 -23.20
C ALA A 4 -1.12 1.46 -24.29
N ALA A 5 -1.87 0.70 -25.06
CA ALA A 5 -1.36 -0.11 -26.16
C ALA A 5 -0.53 0.73 -27.14
N GLY A 6 0.68 0.26 -27.46
CA GLY A 6 1.55 0.88 -28.47
C GLY A 6 2.86 1.50 -27.97
N GLN A 7 3.19 1.34 -26.69
CA GLN A 7 4.52 1.69 -26.23
C GLN A 7 5.40 0.43 -26.16
N ALA A 8 6.60 0.53 -26.73
CA ALA A 8 7.63 -0.51 -26.68
C ALA A 8 8.01 -0.85 -25.23
N GLU A 9 8.89 -1.79 -24.99
CA GLU A 9 9.35 -2.27 -23.66
C GLU A 9 9.70 -1.19 -22.64
N SER A 10 9.97 0.06 -23.06
CA SER A 10 10.08 1.25 -22.19
C SER A 10 8.84 1.55 -21.34
N VAL A 11 7.69 0.99 -21.69
CA VAL A 11 6.42 1.14 -20.96
C VAL A 11 6.44 0.40 -19.63
N LEU A 12 7.31 -0.56 -19.47
CA LEU A 12 7.51 -1.29 -18.22
C LEU A 12 8.49 -0.57 -17.28
N ASP A 13 9.07 0.55 -17.73
CA ASP A 13 9.85 1.43 -16.86
C ASP A 13 8.92 2.44 -16.16
N PRO A 14 8.63 2.27 -14.87
CA PRO A 14 7.74 3.16 -14.14
C PRO A 14 8.31 4.59 -13.99
N HIS A 15 9.59 4.80 -14.35
CA HIS A 15 10.26 6.11 -14.34
C HIS A 15 10.15 6.82 -15.69
N ALA A 16 9.83 6.10 -16.76
CA ALA A 16 9.68 6.70 -18.10
C ALA A 16 8.48 7.66 -18.21
N GLY A 17 7.67 7.73 -17.16
CA GLY A 17 6.45 8.52 -17.13
C GLY A 17 5.24 7.77 -17.73
N ILE A 18 4.07 8.28 -17.42
CA ILE A 18 2.81 7.77 -17.98
C ILE A 18 2.08 8.90 -18.70
N LYS A 19 1.27 8.53 -19.69
CA LYS A 19 0.44 9.52 -20.39
C LYS A 19 -0.67 10.02 -19.47
N ARG A 20 -1.09 11.28 -19.64
CA ARG A 20 -2.22 11.85 -18.90
C ARG A 20 -3.53 11.10 -19.11
N THR A 21 -3.66 10.42 -20.25
CA THR A 21 -4.81 9.57 -20.60
C THR A 21 -4.73 8.15 -20.02
N ALA A 22 -3.66 7.82 -19.28
CA ALA A 22 -3.55 6.52 -18.62
C ALA A 22 -4.51 6.45 -17.44
N GLU A 23 -5.25 5.36 -17.33
CA GLU A 23 -6.26 5.12 -16.31
C GLU A 23 -5.87 3.92 -15.45
N PHE A 24 -6.11 4.01 -14.14
CA PHE A 24 -6.11 2.85 -13.28
C PHE A 24 -7.43 2.10 -13.48
N GLN A 25 -7.33 0.83 -13.82
CA GLN A 25 -8.50 -0.01 -14.01
C GLN A 25 -8.50 -1.14 -12.99
N LEU A 26 -9.66 -1.42 -12.43
CA LEU A 26 -9.88 -2.66 -11.70
C LEU A 26 -9.65 -3.84 -12.66
N SER A 27 -9.19 -4.98 -12.13
CA SER A 27 -9.06 -6.20 -12.91
C SER A 27 -10.40 -6.56 -13.57
N GLU A 28 -10.36 -7.27 -14.71
CA GLU A 28 -11.58 -7.67 -15.42
C GLU A 28 -12.59 -8.39 -14.53
N GLY A 29 -12.11 -9.20 -13.58
CA GLY A 29 -12.96 -9.87 -12.58
C GLY A 29 -13.66 -8.95 -11.59
N CYS A 30 -13.23 -7.69 -11.47
CA CYS A 30 -13.83 -6.67 -10.61
C CYS A 30 -14.68 -5.65 -11.39
N GLN A 31 -14.93 -5.89 -12.68
CA GLN A 31 -15.74 -5.02 -13.55
C GLN A 31 -17.05 -5.71 -13.91
N LEU A 32 -18.10 -4.91 -14.00
CA LEU A 32 -19.34 -5.44 -14.59
C LEU A 32 -19.09 -5.77 -16.08
N PRO A 33 -19.59 -6.92 -16.59
CA PRO A 33 -19.59 -7.20 -18.00
C PRO A 33 -20.23 -6.04 -18.79
N GLN A 34 -19.77 -5.79 -20.01
CA GLN A 34 -20.23 -4.66 -20.84
C GLN A 34 -21.76 -4.66 -21.05
N GLU A 35 -22.37 -5.84 -21.14
CA GLU A 35 -23.82 -6.02 -21.28
C GLU A 35 -24.59 -5.92 -19.97
N MET A 36 -23.93 -5.71 -18.83
CA MET A 36 -24.54 -5.63 -17.50
C MET A 36 -24.66 -4.17 -17.05
N SER A 37 -25.83 -3.58 -17.16
CA SER A 37 -26.08 -2.26 -16.58
C SER A 37 -26.12 -2.33 -15.04
N PRO A 38 -25.75 -1.24 -14.33
CA PRO A 38 -25.88 -1.17 -12.87
C PRO A 38 -27.25 -1.58 -12.36
N HIS A 39 -28.31 -1.11 -12.99
CA HIS A 39 -29.69 -1.46 -12.62
C HIS A 39 -29.98 -2.97 -12.75
N ARG A 40 -29.47 -3.62 -13.80
CA ARG A 40 -29.62 -5.08 -13.96
C ARG A 40 -28.79 -5.84 -12.95
N PHE A 41 -27.63 -5.31 -12.58
CA PHE A 41 -26.80 -5.87 -11.53
C PHE A 41 -27.51 -5.81 -10.18
N ASP A 42 -28.01 -4.63 -9.78
CA ASP A 42 -28.75 -4.45 -8.54
C ASP A 42 -30.00 -5.35 -8.47
N ALA A 43 -30.75 -5.46 -9.55
CA ALA A 43 -31.91 -6.35 -9.62
C ALA A 43 -31.52 -7.83 -9.41
N ARG A 44 -30.38 -8.26 -9.94
CA ARG A 44 -29.86 -9.63 -9.72
C ARG A 44 -29.38 -9.85 -8.29
N VAL A 45 -28.71 -8.85 -7.68
CA VAL A 45 -28.29 -8.91 -6.27
C VAL A 45 -29.50 -9.02 -5.36
N HIS A 46 -30.56 -8.21 -5.59
CA HIS A 46 -31.81 -8.30 -4.84
C HIS A 46 -32.51 -9.66 -5.01
N LEU A 47 -32.52 -10.20 -6.22
CA LEU A 47 -33.10 -11.52 -6.47
C LEU A 47 -32.33 -12.61 -5.73
N LEU A 48 -30.98 -12.56 -5.77
CA LEU A 48 -30.12 -13.49 -5.01
C LEU A 48 -30.42 -13.42 -3.52
N GLN A 49 -30.51 -12.22 -2.93
CA GLN A 49 -30.87 -12.02 -1.52
C GLN A 49 -32.23 -12.61 -1.17
N GLN A 50 -33.23 -12.50 -2.06
CA GLN A 50 -34.54 -13.13 -1.85
C GLN A 50 -34.47 -14.67 -1.85
N PHE A 51 -33.64 -15.26 -2.70
CA PHE A 51 -33.40 -16.72 -2.68
C PHE A 51 -32.65 -17.16 -1.41
N ASP A 52 -31.67 -16.40 -0.98
CA ASP A 52 -30.90 -16.69 0.22
C ASP A 52 -31.76 -16.61 1.49
N THR A 53 -32.67 -15.62 1.57
CA THR A 53 -33.62 -15.51 2.68
C THR A 53 -34.69 -16.60 2.67
N ALA A 54 -34.98 -17.21 1.52
CA ALA A 54 -35.91 -18.35 1.42
C ALA A 54 -35.31 -19.70 1.81
N ARG A 55 -34.02 -19.79 2.18
CA ARG A 55 -33.31 -21.02 2.55
C ARG A 55 -32.87 -21.11 4.01
N PRO A 56 -33.71 -20.87 5.03
CA PRO A 56 -33.28 -20.85 6.44
C PRO A 56 -32.81 -22.21 6.99
N MET A 57 -32.96 -23.29 6.25
CA MET A 57 -32.59 -24.64 6.72
C MET A 57 -31.15 -25.06 6.37
N LEU A 58 -30.46 -24.35 5.49
CA LEU A 58 -29.07 -24.69 5.09
C LEU A 58 -28.02 -23.86 5.82
N ASP A 59 -28.40 -22.75 6.46
CA ASP A 59 -27.47 -21.76 7.05
C ASP A 59 -26.97 -22.08 8.46
N ARG A 60 -26.96 -23.33 8.87
CA ARG A 60 -26.49 -23.74 10.22
C ARG A 60 -24.98 -23.91 10.34
N ALA A 61 -24.23 -23.84 9.28
CA ALA A 61 -22.78 -23.92 9.32
C ALA A 61 -22.16 -22.51 9.30
N ALA A 62 -21.31 -22.18 10.27
CA ALA A 62 -20.58 -20.90 10.33
C ALA A 62 -19.79 -20.59 9.05
N GLU A 63 -19.37 -21.62 8.32
CA GLU A 63 -18.67 -21.52 7.04
C GLU A 63 -19.55 -20.92 5.93
N ILE A 64 -20.88 -21.23 5.93
CA ILE A 64 -21.83 -20.67 4.95
C ILE A 64 -22.12 -19.20 5.27
N GLY A 65 -22.21 -18.83 6.54
CA GLY A 65 -22.35 -17.43 6.96
C GLY A 65 -21.16 -16.59 6.48
N ASN A 66 -19.95 -17.05 6.71
CA ASN A 66 -18.74 -16.37 6.26
C ASN A 66 -18.66 -16.25 4.72
N TYR A 67 -19.06 -17.29 3.98
CA TYR A 67 -19.10 -17.26 2.52
C TYR A 67 -20.09 -16.20 2.00
N ASN A 68 -21.28 -16.13 2.60
CA ASN A 68 -22.29 -15.14 2.25
C ASN A 68 -21.81 -13.70 2.51
N ASP A 69 -21.13 -13.47 3.64
CA ASP A 69 -20.53 -12.17 3.95
C ASP A 69 -19.45 -11.76 2.94
N HIS A 70 -18.59 -12.67 2.56
CA HIS A 70 -17.56 -12.41 1.52
C HIS A 70 -18.20 -12.15 0.15
N GLN A 71 -19.22 -12.89 -0.21
CA GLN A 71 -19.97 -12.69 -1.45
C GLN A 71 -20.66 -11.32 -1.46
N GLN A 72 -21.32 -10.91 -0.39
CA GLN A 72 -21.97 -9.60 -0.27
C GLN A 72 -20.95 -8.46 -0.37
N ARG A 73 -19.81 -8.59 0.30
CA ARG A 73 -18.70 -7.63 0.17
C ARG A 73 -18.17 -7.53 -1.26
N ALA A 74 -17.95 -8.66 -1.93
CA ALA A 74 -17.52 -8.68 -3.33
C ALA A 74 -18.53 -8.01 -4.27
N LEU A 75 -19.81 -8.31 -4.11
CA LEU A 75 -20.89 -7.69 -4.88
C LEU A 75 -20.96 -6.17 -4.64
N SER A 76 -20.83 -5.72 -3.38
CA SER A 76 -20.81 -4.30 -3.05
C SER A 76 -19.60 -3.58 -3.67
N MET A 77 -18.43 -4.21 -3.71
CA MET A 77 -17.23 -3.66 -4.36
C MET A 77 -17.42 -3.52 -5.87
N ILE A 78 -17.96 -4.54 -6.54
CA ILE A 78 -18.21 -4.52 -8.00
C ILE A 78 -19.25 -3.45 -8.36
N GLY A 79 -20.30 -3.30 -7.55
CA GLY A 79 -21.36 -2.32 -7.74
C GLY A 79 -20.97 -0.88 -7.38
N SER A 80 -19.90 -0.69 -6.60
CA SER A 80 -19.53 0.62 -6.07
C SER A 80 -18.90 1.52 -7.14
N ASN A 81 -19.61 2.59 -7.52
CA ASN A 81 -19.01 3.67 -8.31
C ASN A 81 -17.97 4.48 -7.54
N GLN A 82 -17.97 4.41 -6.22
CA GLN A 82 -17.08 5.20 -5.36
C GLN A 82 -15.62 4.77 -5.52
N ILE A 83 -15.34 3.46 -5.51
CA ILE A 83 -13.98 2.93 -5.73
C ILE A 83 -13.48 3.28 -7.14
N ARG A 84 -14.34 3.13 -8.17
CA ARG A 84 -13.95 3.50 -9.55
C ARG A 84 -13.62 4.98 -9.68
N LYS A 85 -14.45 5.86 -9.10
CA LYS A 85 -14.18 7.30 -9.08
C LYS A 85 -12.91 7.63 -8.32
N ALA A 86 -12.62 6.95 -7.22
CA ALA A 86 -11.38 7.14 -6.47
C ALA A 86 -10.14 6.73 -7.25
N LEU A 87 -10.21 5.63 -8.00
CA LEU A 87 -9.11 5.16 -8.85
C LEU A 87 -8.92 6.02 -10.11
N ASP A 88 -9.94 6.76 -10.55
CA ASP A 88 -9.84 7.64 -11.70
C ASP A 88 -9.15 8.96 -11.33
N VAL A 89 -7.83 8.95 -11.41
CA VAL A 89 -6.98 10.13 -11.16
C VAL A 89 -7.17 11.23 -12.22
N GLY A 90 -7.86 10.94 -13.32
CA GLY A 90 -8.22 11.93 -14.33
C GLY A 90 -9.20 13.01 -13.83
N HIS A 91 -9.87 12.76 -12.69
CA HIS A 91 -10.70 13.76 -12.01
C HIS A 91 -9.89 14.83 -11.25
N GLU A 92 -8.59 14.60 -11.05
CA GLU A 92 -7.70 15.60 -10.45
C GLU A 92 -7.21 16.62 -11.47
N THR A 93 -6.87 17.80 -10.99
CA THR A 93 -6.26 18.84 -11.85
C THR A 93 -4.90 18.38 -12.36
N ASP A 94 -4.50 18.87 -13.52
CA ASP A 94 -3.17 18.61 -14.06
C ASP A 94 -2.07 19.04 -13.09
N ALA A 95 -2.23 20.16 -12.40
CA ALA A 95 -1.29 20.63 -11.39
C ALA A 95 -1.13 19.65 -10.22
N MET A 96 -2.23 19.05 -9.74
CA MET A 96 -2.17 18.03 -8.68
C MET A 96 -1.49 16.76 -9.19
N ARG A 97 -1.81 16.31 -10.37
CA ARG A 97 -1.18 15.14 -10.99
C ARG A 97 0.32 15.35 -11.20
N ASP A 98 0.73 16.53 -11.65
CA ASP A 98 2.14 16.89 -11.81
C ASP A 98 2.88 17.00 -10.47
N ARG A 99 2.22 17.48 -9.41
CA ARG A 99 2.77 17.53 -8.05
C ARG A 99 3.19 16.15 -7.56
N TYR A 100 2.37 15.10 -7.77
CA TYR A 100 2.69 13.73 -7.43
C TYR A 100 3.71 13.09 -8.39
N GLY A 101 3.90 13.68 -9.55
CA GLY A 101 4.72 13.16 -10.64
C GLY A 101 3.93 12.25 -11.60
N MET A 102 4.18 12.46 -12.89
CA MET A 102 3.55 11.68 -13.98
C MET A 102 4.26 10.34 -14.19
N THR A 103 4.52 9.63 -13.11
CA THR A 103 5.05 8.26 -13.09
C THR A 103 3.98 7.30 -12.56
N LEU A 104 4.19 6.00 -12.77
CA LEU A 104 3.27 5.00 -12.23
C LEU A 104 3.13 5.13 -10.71
N PHE A 105 4.25 5.31 -9.98
CA PHE A 105 4.23 5.41 -8.51
C PHE A 105 3.62 6.72 -8.02
N GLY A 106 3.92 7.84 -8.67
CA GLY A 106 3.32 9.12 -8.34
C GLY A 106 1.79 9.09 -8.47
N GLN A 107 1.29 8.58 -9.58
CA GLN A 107 -0.16 8.47 -9.78
C GLN A 107 -0.79 7.36 -8.92
N SER A 108 -0.05 6.31 -8.55
CA SER A 108 -0.52 5.30 -7.58
C SER A 108 -0.67 5.89 -6.18
N MET A 109 0.25 6.75 -5.73
CA MET A 109 0.13 7.46 -4.45
C MET A 109 -1.05 8.46 -4.47
N LEU A 110 -1.28 9.14 -5.59
CA LEU A 110 -2.47 9.99 -5.77
C LEU A 110 -3.76 9.16 -5.70
N ALA A 111 -3.79 8.00 -6.35
CA ALA A 111 -4.93 7.07 -6.26
C ALA A 111 -5.12 6.56 -4.82
N ALA A 112 -4.05 6.28 -4.09
CA ALA A 112 -4.11 5.86 -2.68
C ALA A 112 -4.74 6.95 -1.81
N ARG A 113 -4.33 8.23 -1.94
CA ARG A 113 -4.96 9.35 -1.22
C ARG A 113 -6.45 9.42 -1.52
N ARG A 114 -6.85 9.31 -2.79
CA ARG A 114 -8.25 9.34 -3.21
C ARG A 114 -9.07 8.17 -2.66
N LEU A 115 -8.46 6.98 -2.56
CA LEU A 115 -9.11 5.82 -1.94
C LEU A 115 -9.35 6.04 -0.45
N VAL A 116 -8.37 6.61 0.28
CA VAL A 116 -8.54 6.96 1.69
C VAL A 116 -9.62 8.03 1.86
N GLU A 117 -9.62 9.09 1.04
CA GLU A 117 -10.65 10.13 1.01
C GLU A 117 -12.05 9.54 0.72
N ALA A 118 -12.13 8.48 -0.08
CA ALA A 118 -13.36 7.73 -0.35
C ALA A 118 -13.75 6.75 0.76
N GLY A 119 -13.00 6.68 1.87
CA GLY A 119 -13.30 5.87 3.05
C GLY A 119 -12.62 4.50 3.08
N ALA A 120 -11.64 4.23 2.21
CA ALA A 120 -10.81 3.03 2.34
C ALA A 120 -9.95 3.13 3.62
N ARG A 121 -10.08 2.12 4.50
CA ARG A 121 -9.39 2.11 5.79
C ARG A 121 -7.93 1.67 5.71
N PHE A 122 -7.57 0.93 4.67
CA PHE A 122 -6.23 0.42 4.45
C PHE A 122 -5.92 0.39 2.95
N VAL A 123 -4.83 1.02 2.55
CA VAL A 123 -4.36 1.06 1.17
C VAL A 123 -2.88 0.73 1.15
N SER A 124 -2.48 -0.23 0.31
CA SER A 124 -1.08 -0.55 0.08
C SER A 124 -0.66 -0.12 -1.32
N VAL A 125 0.46 0.58 -1.40
CA VAL A 125 1.14 0.91 -2.66
C VAL A 125 2.47 0.19 -2.68
N PHE A 126 2.58 -0.80 -3.57
CA PHE A 126 3.82 -1.55 -3.73
C PHE A 126 4.67 -0.94 -4.83
N TRP A 127 5.93 -0.73 -4.52
CA TRP A 127 6.93 -0.35 -5.51
C TRP A 127 7.61 -1.62 -6.03
N ASP A 128 6.91 -2.32 -6.91
CA ASP A 128 7.27 -3.65 -7.38
C ASP A 128 7.79 -3.62 -8.82
N PRO A 129 8.69 -4.53 -9.22
CA PRO A 129 9.20 -4.63 -10.58
C PRO A 129 8.09 -5.03 -11.55
N PHE A 130 7.92 -4.23 -12.60
CA PHE A 130 7.09 -4.59 -13.72
C PHE A 130 7.99 -5.09 -14.85
N GLY A 131 8.06 -6.41 -15.03
CA GLY A 131 8.78 -7.02 -16.13
C GLY A 131 9.99 -7.87 -15.74
N PRO A 132 10.60 -8.57 -16.69
CA PRO A 132 11.57 -9.63 -16.43
C PRO A 132 12.93 -9.16 -15.90
N HIS A 133 13.19 -7.87 -15.81
CA HIS A 133 14.54 -7.35 -15.53
C HIS A 133 14.68 -6.42 -14.33
N GLY A 134 13.68 -6.25 -13.50
CA GLY A 134 13.81 -5.64 -12.17
C GLY A 134 14.59 -4.32 -12.05
N ALA A 135 14.83 -3.61 -13.17
CA ALA A 135 15.68 -2.42 -13.17
C ALA A 135 15.08 -1.22 -12.41
N SER A 136 13.79 -1.30 -12.10
CA SER A 136 13.00 -0.22 -11.50
C SER A 136 12.72 -0.40 -10.01
N VAL A 137 13.34 -1.37 -9.37
CA VAL A 137 13.08 -1.70 -7.97
C VAL A 137 14.22 -1.32 -7.05
N TRP A 138 13.89 -1.24 -5.78
CA TRP A 138 14.80 -0.96 -4.69
C TRP A 138 15.78 -2.12 -4.40
N ASP A 139 15.58 -3.28 -5.01
CA ASP A 139 16.47 -4.42 -4.89
C ASP A 139 17.72 -4.26 -5.78
N THR A 140 18.66 -3.44 -5.33
CA THR A 140 19.78 -2.91 -6.10
C THR A 140 21.08 -3.71 -5.88
N HIS A 141 21.13 -4.96 -6.36
CA HIS A 141 22.32 -5.82 -6.30
C HIS A 141 23.40 -5.46 -7.34
N SER A 142 23.16 -4.45 -8.16
CA SER A 142 24.11 -3.87 -9.11
C SER A 142 23.65 -2.48 -9.48
N ASN A 143 24.57 -1.65 -9.98
CA ASN A 143 24.26 -0.28 -10.38
C ASN A 143 23.52 0.51 -9.28
N HIS A 144 23.84 0.23 -8.02
CA HIS A 144 23.11 0.71 -6.83
C HIS A 144 23.01 2.22 -6.79
N PHE A 145 24.15 2.92 -6.81
CA PHE A 145 24.18 4.36 -6.66
C PHE A 145 23.54 5.12 -7.83
N PRO A 146 23.83 4.78 -9.10
CA PRO A 146 23.15 5.41 -10.23
C PRO A 146 21.63 5.19 -10.22
N ARG A 147 21.15 3.99 -9.87
CA ARG A 147 19.71 3.69 -9.79
C ARG A 147 19.03 4.51 -8.71
N LEU A 148 19.60 4.57 -7.51
CA LEU A 148 19.06 5.41 -6.45
C LEU A 148 19.06 6.88 -6.86
N LYS A 149 20.19 7.41 -7.32
CA LYS A 149 20.36 8.84 -7.60
C LYS A 149 19.50 9.34 -8.77
N ASN A 150 19.42 8.55 -9.84
CA ASN A 150 18.84 9.04 -11.11
C ASN A 150 17.37 8.63 -11.29
N TYR A 151 16.89 7.63 -10.54
CA TYR A 151 15.56 7.06 -10.77
C TYR A 151 14.73 6.94 -9.47
N LEU A 152 15.18 6.12 -8.51
CA LEU A 152 14.34 5.73 -7.38
C LEU A 152 14.08 6.89 -6.44
N LEU A 153 15.13 7.57 -5.96
CA LEU A 153 14.99 8.66 -5.00
C LEU A 153 14.26 9.88 -5.57
N PRO A 154 14.53 10.37 -6.80
CA PRO A 154 13.77 11.51 -7.33
C PRO A 154 12.26 11.26 -7.42
N VAL A 155 11.85 10.07 -7.87
CA VAL A 155 10.42 9.71 -7.95
C VAL A 155 9.82 9.54 -6.56
N PHE A 156 10.55 8.91 -5.63
CA PHE A 156 10.11 8.76 -4.24
C PHE A 156 9.96 10.12 -3.56
N ASP A 157 10.98 10.96 -3.62
CA ASP A 157 10.99 12.30 -3.01
C ASP A 157 9.80 13.12 -3.48
N GLN A 158 9.57 13.19 -4.79
CA GLN A 158 8.43 13.91 -5.36
C GLN A 158 7.10 13.34 -4.91
N SER A 159 6.90 12.03 -5.05
CA SER A 159 5.59 11.43 -4.83
C SER A 159 5.23 11.31 -3.35
N TYR A 160 6.21 10.99 -2.48
CA TYR A 160 5.98 10.88 -1.05
C TYR A 160 5.75 12.26 -0.41
N SER A 161 6.56 13.27 -0.75
CA SER A 161 6.35 14.63 -0.24
C SER A 161 5.02 15.22 -0.70
N ALA A 162 4.61 14.93 -1.95
CA ALA A 162 3.29 15.31 -2.44
C ALA A 162 2.16 14.66 -1.64
N LEU A 163 2.27 13.36 -1.34
CA LEU A 163 1.27 12.64 -0.55
C LEU A 163 1.12 13.25 0.85
N ILE A 164 2.23 13.43 1.57
CA ILE A 164 2.19 13.98 2.93
C ILE A 164 1.59 15.39 2.94
N THR A 165 2.04 16.24 2.02
CA THR A 165 1.54 17.62 1.95
C THR A 165 0.06 17.70 1.52
N ASP A 166 -0.37 16.84 0.58
CA ASP A 166 -1.77 16.81 0.14
C ASP A 166 -2.71 16.32 1.25
N LEU A 167 -2.28 15.31 2.03
CA LEU A 167 -3.02 14.86 3.20
C LEU A 167 -3.09 15.95 4.29
N ASP A 168 -2.00 16.67 4.53
CA ASP A 168 -1.95 17.78 5.50
C ASP A 168 -2.82 18.94 5.06
N ASP A 169 -2.68 19.39 3.79
CA ASP A 169 -3.49 20.47 3.19
C ASP A 169 -5.00 20.18 3.26
N ARG A 170 -5.40 18.90 3.26
CA ARG A 170 -6.81 18.45 3.37
C ARG A 170 -7.27 18.20 4.80
N GLY A 171 -6.39 18.32 5.79
CA GLY A 171 -6.69 17.98 7.18
C GLY A 171 -6.88 16.47 7.41
N MET A 172 -6.38 15.64 6.50
CA MET A 172 -6.51 14.17 6.57
C MET A 172 -5.32 13.51 7.28
N LEU A 173 -4.18 14.21 7.39
CA LEU A 173 -2.94 13.60 7.89
C LEU A 173 -3.06 13.18 9.38
N ASP A 174 -3.80 13.92 10.19
CA ASP A 174 -3.98 13.60 11.61
C ASP A 174 -4.79 12.30 11.82
N GLU A 175 -5.63 11.93 10.85
CA GLU A 175 -6.45 10.70 10.88
C GLU A 175 -5.93 9.60 9.95
N THR A 176 -4.78 9.82 9.29
CA THR A 176 -4.21 8.87 8.33
C THR A 176 -2.77 8.54 8.70
N LEU A 177 -2.52 7.30 9.14
CA LEU A 177 -1.16 6.81 9.33
C LEU A 177 -0.55 6.46 7.97
N VAL A 178 0.51 7.15 7.59
CA VAL A 178 1.33 6.84 6.42
C VAL A 178 2.59 6.12 6.87
N LEU A 179 2.75 4.87 6.42
CA LEU A 179 3.89 4.03 6.74
C LEU A 179 4.67 3.72 5.46
N CYS A 180 5.93 4.12 5.42
CA CYS A 180 6.88 3.73 4.38
C CYS A 180 7.93 2.80 4.97
N THR A 181 7.93 1.56 4.55
CA THR A 181 8.80 0.51 5.09
C THR A 181 9.25 -0.47 4.02
N SER A 182 10.27 -1.23 4.35
CA SER A 182 10.80 -2.35 3.58
C SER A 182 10.98 -3.55 4.51
N GLU A 183 11.19 -4.73 3.97
CA GLU A 183 11.41 -5.96 4.74
C GLU A 183 12.79 -6.06 5.36
N HIS A 184 13.79 -5.35 4.80
CA HIS A 184 15.17 -5.31 5.31
C HIS A 184 15.94 -4.10 4.75
N GLY A 185 17.14 -3.89 5.26
CA GLY A 185 18.08 -2.88 4.80
C GLY A 185 19.09 -3.42 3.76
N ARG A 186 20.20 -2.71 3.64
CA ARG A 186 21.30 -3.03 2.73
C ARG A 186 22.62 -3.16 3.49
N THR A 187 23.50 -4.06 3.02
CA THR A 187 24.80 -4.33 3.65
C THR A 187 25.60 -3.05 3.89
N PRO A 188 26.27 -2.90 5.07
CA PRO A 188 27.21 -1.81 5.31
C PRO A 188 28.32 -1.76 4.28
N GLN A 189 28.85 -2.92 3.92
CA GLN A 189 29.89 -3.05 2.90
C GLN A 189 29.31 -2.81 1.51
N ILE A 190 30.05 -2.07 0.71
CA ILE A 190 29.79 -1.87 -0.71
C ILE A 190 30.59 -2.91 -1.49
N ASP A 191 29.90 -3.72 -2.29
CA ASP A 191 30.53 -4.56 -3.27
C ASP A 191 30.89 -3.69 -4.49
N SER A 192 32.17 -3.50 -4.74
CA SER A 192 32.70 -2.68 -5.84
C SER A 192 32.89 -3.47 -7.15
N GLY A 193 32.65 -4.78 -7.15
CA GLY A 193 32.78 -5.62 -8.35
C GLY A 193 31.75 -5.24 -9.44
N PRO A 194 30.46 -5.12 -9.14
CA PRO A 194 29.48 -4.66 -10.12
C PRO A 194 29.64 -3.17 -10.46
N VAL A 195 29.43 -2.84 -11.74
CA VAL A 195 29.42 -1.44 -12.20
C VAL A 195 28.38 -0.65 -11.42
N GLY A 196 28.75 0.54 -10.92
CA GLY A 196 27.90 1.40 -10.11
C GLY A 196 27.70 0.93 -8.67
N GLY A 197 28.50 -0.07 -8.23
CA GLY A 197 28.44 -0.65 -6.90
C GLY A 197 27.23 -1.53 -6.65
N ALA A 198 27.30 -2.33 -5.60
CA ALA A 198 26.18 -3.12 -5.10
C ALA A 198 26.09 -3.07 -3.57
N ARG A 199 24.90 -3.24 -3.04
CA ARG A 199 24.64 -3.52 -1.63
C ARG A 199 23.59 -4.62 -1.55
N HIS A 200 23.90 -5.65 -0.78
CA HIS A 200 23.05 -6.84 -0.66
C HIS A 200 22.06 -6.70 0.50
N HIS A 201 21.22 -7.70 0.71
CA HIS A 201 20.23 -7.71 1.79
C HIS A 201 20.91 -7.70 3.17
N TRP A 202 20.32 -6.92 4.09
CA TRP A 202 20.81 -6.80 5.46
C TRP A 202 19.65 -6.64 6.43
N SER A 203 19.32 -7.69 7.15
CA SER A 203 18.16 -7.70 8.05
C SER A 203 18.44 -7.15 9.45
N ARG A 204 19.69 -6.81 9.78
CA ARG A 204 20.08 -6.37 11.13
C ARG A 204 19.77 -4.90 11.39
N ALA A 205 19.78 -4.08 10.37
CA ALA A 205 19.46 -2.65 10.48
C ALA A 205 18.78 -2.12 9.21
N TYR A 206 17.69 -1.40 9.39
CA TYR A 206 17.03 -0.63 8.33
C TYR A 206 16.16 0.46 8.96
N SER A 207 15.69 1.40 8.15
CA SER A 207 14.87 2.51 8.60
C SER A 207 13.49 2.45 7.98
N SER A 208 12.49 2.89 8.75
CA SER A 208 11.12 3.10 8.29
C SER A 208 10.70 4.54 8.58
N VAL A 209 9.77 5.07 7.79
CA VAL A 209 9.24 6.41 7.95
C VAL A 209 7.76 6.32 8.29
N PHE A 210 7.36 7.05 9.31
CA PHE A 210 5.97 7.17 9.76
C PHE A 210 5.55 8.63 9.68
N ALA A 211 4.32 8.89 9.26
CA ALA A 211 3.75 10.22 9.27
C ALA A 211 2.25 10.17 9.54
N GLY A 212 1.74 11.17 10.25
CA GLY A 212 0.33 11.30 10.56
C GLY A 212 -0.22 10.29 11.57
N GLY A 213 -1.54 10.21 11.70
CA GLY A 213 -2.24 9.23 12.52
C GLY A 213 -1.82 9.16 13.99
N GLY A 214 -1.36 10.26 14.60
CA GLY A 214 -0.89 10.29 16.00
C GLY A 214 0.60 10.00 16.17
N MET A 215 1.38 9.90 15.09
CA MET A 215 2.84 9.76 15.18
C MET A 215 3.52 11.07 15.54
N ALA A 216 4.62 10.98 16.30
CA ALA A 216 5.43 12.13 16.66
C ALA A 216 6.08 12.76 15.41
N ARG A 217 5.94 14.09 15.27
CA ARG A 217 6.48 14.83 14.12
C ARG A 217 7.95 15.20 14.34
N GLY A 218 8.76 15.14 13.29
CA GLY A 218 10.15 15.62 13.29
C GLY A 218 11.10 14.86 14.23
N ARG A 219 10.76 13.62 14.60
CA ARG A 219 11.54 12.80 15.52
C ARG A 219 12.30 11.71 14.76
N VAL A 220 13.52 11.46 15.18
CA VAL A 220 14.30 10.27 14.82
C VAL A 220 14.41 9.39 16.05
N VAL A 221 14.08 8.12 15.93
CA VAL A 221 14.10 7.13 17.01
C VAL A 221 15.01 5.99 16.62
N GLY A 222 15.91 5.62 17.52
CA GLY A 222 16.90 4.59 17.31
C GLY A 222 18.19 5.10 16.64
N GLU A 223 19.27 4.38 16.89
CA GLU A 223 20.59 4.69 16.34
C GLU A 223 21.29 3.41 15.91
N THR A 224 22.07 3.50 14.83
CA THR A 224 22.95 2.42 14.39
C THR A 224 24.38 2.67 14.83
N ASP A 225 25.21 1.62 14.78
CA ASP A 225 26.66 1.76 14.86
C ASP A 225 27.22 2.65 13.73
N ALA A 226 28.50 3.01 13.83
CA ALA A 226 29.15 3.94 12.91
C ALA A 226 29.17 3.48 11.43
N ILE A 227 28.95 2.20 11.18
CA ILE A 227 28.91 1.63 9.83
C ILE A 227 27.50 1.24 9.37
N ALA A 228 26.46 1.55 10.16
CA ALA A 228 25.09 1.11 9.94
C ALA A 228 24.94 -0.43 9.82
N GLY A 229 25.73 -1.16 10.61
CA GLY A 229 25.73 -2.61 10.66
C GLY A 229 24.69 -3.17 11.59
N ASP A 230 24.56 -2.58 12.78
CA ASP A 230 23.64 -3.00 13.82
C ASP A 230 22.91 -1.82 14.45
N VAL A 231 21.71 -2.07 14.97
CA VAL A 231 21.01 -1.10 15.81
C VAL A 231 21.60 -1.17 17.22
N VAL A 232 22.10 -0.04 17.73
CA VAL A 232 22.77 0.04 19.03
C VAL A 232 21.98 0.79 20.10
N ASP A 233 21.00 1.58 19.69
CA ASP A 233 20.07 2.26 20.59
C ASP A 233 18.62 2.14 20.12
N THR A 234 17.72 2.00 21.06
CA THR A 234 16.25 1.95 20.88
C THR A 234 15.82 1.08 19.70
N PRO A 235 16.12 -0.23 19.69
CA PRO A 235 15.74 -1.12 18.60
C PRO A 235 14.21 -1.25 18.53
N ILE A 236 13.67 -1.14 17.32
CA ILE A 236 12.25 -1.32 17.04
C ILE A 236 12.11 -2.48 16.06
N SER A 237 11.43 -3.54 16.49
CA SER A 237 11.20 -4.70 15.64
C SER A 237 10.03 -4.48 14.67
N PRO A 238 9.92 -5.25 13.58
CA PRO A 238 8.74 -5.24 12.71
C PRO A 238 7.44 -5.51 13.47
N LYS A 239 7.48 -6.35 14.50
CA LYS A 239 6.31 -6.64 15.36
C LYS A 239 5.93 -5.43 16.24
N ASP A 240 6.91 -4.68 16.73
CA ASP A 240 6.66 -3.43 17.46
C ASP A 240 6.04 -2.37 16.55
N MET A 241 6.50 -2.27 15.30
CA MET A 241 5.90 -1.39 14.30
C MET A 241 4.44 -1.78 14.04
N GLN A 242 4.16 -3.08 13.91
CA GLN A 242 2.81 -3.60 13.72
C GLN A 242 1.93 -3.33 14.94
N ALA A 243 2.41 -3.60 16.16
CA ALA A 243 1.69 -3.31 17.39
C ALA A 243 1.36 -1.82 17.53
N THR A 244 2.33 -0.95 17.22
CA THR A 244 2.13 0.51 17.27
C THR A 244 1.11 0.97 16.23
N ALA A 245 1.16 0.43 15.01
CA ALA A 245 0.18 0.74 13.97
C ALA A 245 -1.23 0.27 14.36
N TYR A 246 -1.37 -0.91 14.93
CA TYR A 246 -2.67 -1.41 15.41
C TYR A 246 -3.22 -0.58 16.57
N HIS A 247 -2.37 -0.17 17.49
CA HIS A 247 -2.76 0.75 18.57
C HIS A 247 -3.33 2.06 18.03
N LEU A 248 -2.65 2.68 17.06
CA LEU A 248 -3.12 3.91 16.40
C LEU A 248 -4.42 3.71 15.61
N LEU A 249 -4.66 2.51 15.09
CA LEU A 249 -5.93 2.13 14.45
C LEU A 249 -7.04 1.81 15.45
N GLY A 250 -6.77 1.87 16.76
CA GLY A 250 -7.74 1.62 17.82
C GLY A 250 -7.99 0.15 18.12
N PHE A 251 -7.10 -0.75 17.69
CA PHE A 251 -7.18 -2.16 18.11
C PHE A 251 -6.68 -2.32 19.55
N ASP A 252 -7.35 -3.20 20.28
CA ASP A 252 -6.89 -3.62 21.62
C ASP A 252 -5.56 -4.40 21.48
N GLU A 253 -4.58 -4.05 22.28
CA GLU A 253 -3.26 -4.70 22.28
C GLU A 253 -3.34 -6.20 22.63
N THR A 254 -4.39 -6.61 23.35
CA THR A 254 -4.67 -8.00 23.74
C THR A 254 -5.50 -8.76 22.69
N ALA A 255 -5.91 -8.09 21.60
CA ALA A 255 -6.72 -8.70 20.57
C ALA A 255 -6.05 -9.94 19.95
N THR A 256 -6.82 -10.98 19.76
CA THR A 256 -6.34 -12.24 19.17
C THR A 256 -7.16 -12.62 17.95
N ILE A 257 -6.56 -13.32 17.03
CA ILE A 257 -7.22 -14.01 15.92
C ILE A 257 -7.04 -15.53 16.08
N PRO A 258 -8.08 -16.34 15.81
CA PRO A 258 -7.95 -17.79 15.86
C PRO A 258 -7.16 -18.30 14.65
N ASP A 259 -6.29 -19.29 14.88
CA ASP A 259 -5.70 -20.07 13.80
C ASP A 259 -6.72 -21.08 13.22
N PRO A 260 -6.38 -21.85 12.17
CA PRO A 260 -7.28 -22.87 11.61
C PRO A 260 -7.71 -23.95 12.61
N GLN A 261 -6.99 -24.11 13.73
CA GLN A 261 -7.34 -25.04 14.81
C GLN A 261 -8.12 -24.36 15.95
N GLY A 262 -8.50 -23.09 15.80
CA GLY A 262 -9.23 -22.31 16.80
C GLY A 262 -8.39 -21.78 17.96
N ARG A 263 -7.05 -21.87 17.91
CA ARG A 263 -6.18 -21.35 18.98
C ARG A 263 -5.99 -19.84 18.82
N PRO A 264 -6.14 -19.06 19.92
CA PRO A 264 -5.97 -17.63 19.85
C PRO A 264 -4.49 -17.24 19.67
N HIS A 265 -4.21 -16.38 18.69
CA HIS A 265 -2.92 -15.78 18.45
C HIS A 265 -3.02 -14.27 18.57
N PRO A 266 -2.12 -13.59 19.33
CA PRO A 266 -2.09 -12.14 19.36
C PRO A 266 -1.89 -11.55 17.96
N ILE A 267 -2.64 -10.50 17.62
CA ILE A 267 -2.61 -9.90 16.27
C ILE A 267 -1.24 -9.30 15.90
N ALA A 268 -0.47 -8.86 16.90
CA ALA A 268 0.90 -8.33 16.73
C ALA A 268 1.99 -9.30 17.24
N GLY A 269 1.64 -10.57 17.49
CA GLY A 269 2.59 -11.54 18.06
C GLY A 269 3.06 -11.13 19.45
N ASP A 270 4.39 -10.98 19.64
CA ASP A 270 5.05 -10.49 20.85
C ASP A 270 5.51 -9.02 20.73
N GLY A 271 5.07 -8.31 19.67
CA GLY A 271 5.33 -6.89 19.47
C GLY A 271 4.70 -6.02 20.54
N ARG A 272 5.32 -4.87 20.80
CA ARG A 272 4.89 -3.90 21.80
C ARG A 272 4.67 -2.53 21.17
N VAL A 273 3.67 -1.82 21.66
CA VAL A 273 3.50 -0.40 21.31
C VAL A 273 4.72 0.40 21.76
N ARG A 274 5.21 1.26 20.87
CA ARG A 274 6.43 2.05 21.08
C ARG A 274 6.06 3.50 21.37
N PRO A 275 5.99 3.91 22.67
CA PRO A 275 5.62 5.27 23.04
C PRO A 275 6.57 6.32 22.43
N GLU A 276 7.82 5.95 22.15
CA GLU A 276 8.83 6.83 21.55
C GLU A 276 8.44 7.31 20.16
N LEU A 277 7.55 6.59 19.48
CA LEU A 277 7.01 6.93 18.15
C LEU A 277 5.75 7.79 18.22
N LEU A 278 5.08 7.84 19.36
CA LEU A 278 3.80 8.53 19.50
C LEU A 278 3.98 10.03 19.81
N GLY A 279 3.04 10.86 19.32
CA GLY A 279 3.02 12.32 19.46
C GLY A 279 2.25 12.80 20.68
#